data_becdea8a8c5ded33aab78edba85ceba8
#
_entry.id   becdea8a8c5ded33aab78edba85ceba8
#
_cell.length_a   1.000
_cell.length_b   1.000
_cell.length_c   1.000
_cell.angle_alpha   90.00
_cell.angle_beta   90.00
_cell.angle_gamma   90.00
#
_symmetry.space_group_name_H-M   'P 1'
#
loop_
_entity.id
_entity.type
_entity.pdbx_description
1 polymer ?
#
loop_
_entity_poly.entity_id
_entity_poly.type
_entity_poly.pdbx_seq_one_letter_code
_entity_poly.pdbx_strand_id
1 'polypeptide(L)'
;MCTLDDPFFARIHTVCDRPEEMWDAVMSYKYGEDRSWADVLGRILVGFLDERREDFERYDVITTGAIYVGPRAQRLWDYLSLILDAAARQGPHWPFAPGLIAKSGPTARFLGISPQARQRIAEGELRAALSVPAPARIVGRRVLVFDDVYSEGFSLREMARVLLAAGATEVAGLVLTRRKGG
;
A
#
# COMPACT_ATOMS: atom_id res chain seq x y z
N MET A 1 12.91 -3.07 11.60
CA MET A 1 11.86 -2.06 11.84
C MET A 1 12.52 -0.69 11.75
N CYS A 2 12.17 0.14 10.76
CA CYS A 2 12.68 1.52 10.66
C CYS A 2 11.61 2.46 11.21
N THR A 3 11.92 3.16 12.27
CA THR A 3 11.20 4.38 12.66
C THR A 3 11.65 5.47 11.70
N LEU A 4 10.70 6.06 11.00
CA LEU A 4 10.96 7.19 10.11
C LEU A 4 10.51 8.44 10.85
N ASP A 5 11.32 9.50 10.82
CA ASP A 5 10.90 10.84 11.23
C ASP A 5 9.96 11.45 10.20
N ASP A 6 8.85 10.75 9.92
CA ASP A 6 7.79 11.24 9.04
C ASP A 6 6.55 11.56 9.88
N PRO A 7 6.01 12.78 9.82
CA PRO A 7 4.88 13.17 10.66
C PRO A 7 3.55 12.48 10.30
N PHE A 8 3.51 11.76 9.17
CA PHE A 8 2.27 11.17 8.66
C PHE A 8 2.16 9.66 8.86
N PHE A 9 3.27 8.93 8.99
CA PHE A 9 3.19 7.50 9.30
C PHE A 9 4.25 7.05 10.30
N ALA A 10 3.82 6.23 11.26
CA ALA A 10 4.65 5.85 12.39
C ALA A 10 5.68 4.77 12.05
N ARG A 11 5.38 3.86 11.13
CA ARG A 11 6.19 2.67 10.85
C ARG A 11 5.98 2.15 9.43
N ILE A 12 7.02 1.45 8.91
CA ILE A 12 6.94 0.64 7.70
C ILE A 12 7.36 -0.78 8.05
N HIS A 13 6.48 -1.73 7.77
CA HIS A 13 6.74 -3.16 7.86
C HIS A 13 7.03 -3.70 6.46
N THR A 14 8.02 -4.58 6.35
CA THR A 14 8.41 -5.21 5.09
C THR A 14 8.26 -6.71 5.20
N VAL A 15 7.52 -7.33 4.27
CA VAL A 15 7.24 -8.77 4.28
C VAL A 15 8.50 -9.57 3.96
N CYS A 16 9.28 -9.15 2.96
CA CYS A 16 10.44 -9.88 2.52
C CYS A 16 11.72 -9.06 2.62
N ASP A 17 12.72 -9.61 3.33
CA ASP A 17 14.06 -9.03 3.47
C ASP A 17 14.99 -9.34 2.28
N ARG A 18 14.58 -10.27 1.38
CA ARG A 18 15.28 -10.58 0.13
C ARG A 18 14.65 -9.81 -1.03
N PRO A 19 15.07 -8.58 -1.26
CA PRO A 19 14.36 -7.66 -2.13
C PRO A 19 14.36 -8.09 -3.61
N GLU A 20 15.37 -8.85 -4.07
CA GLU A 20 15.54 -9.17 -5.50
C GLU A 20 14.49 -10.18 -5.98
N GLU A 21 14.35 -11.32 -5.30
CA GLU A 21 13.39 -12.37 -5.68
C GLU A 21 11.93 -11.88 -5.56
N MET A 22 11.60 -11.20 -4.45
CA MET A 22 10.27 -10.63 -4.27
C MET A 22 9.99 -9.48 -5.24
N TRP A 23 11.01 -8.69 -5.55
CA TRP A 23 10.91 -7.63 -6.55
C TRP A 23 10.50 -8.18 -7.91
N ASP A 24 11.18 -9.22 -8.39
CA ASP A 24 10.91 -9.82 -9.70
C ASP A 24 9.50 -10.43 -9.74
N ALA A 25 9.08 -11.12 -8.68
CA ALA A 25 7.73 -11.66 -8.55
C ALA A 25 6.67 -10.55 -8.58
N VAL A 26 6.87 -9.48 -7.81
CA VAL A 26 5.95 -8.32 -7.76
C VAL A 26 5.91 -7.60 -9.11
N MET A 27 7.07 -7.40 -9.77
CA MET A 27 7.10 -6.75 -11.08
C MET A 27 6.43 -7.60 -12.16
N SER A 28 6.67 -8.92 -12.16
CA SER A 28 6.01 -9.85 -13.07
C SER A 28 4.49 -9.84 -12.88
N TYR A 29 4.00 -9.89 -11.65
CA TYR A 29 2.57 -9.79 -11.34
C TYR A 29 1.97 -8.42 -11.74
N LYS A 30 2.66 -7.34 -11.40
CA LYS A 30 2.20 -5.96 -11.60
C LYS A 30 2.06 -5.57 -13.07
N TYR A 31 2.91 -6.12 -13.93
CA TYR A 31 2.98 -5.80 -15.36
C TYR A 31 2.60 -6.98 -16.25
N GLY A 32 2.50 -8.19 -15.70
CA GLY A 32 2.04 -9.38 -16.41
C GLY A 32 0.52 -9.48 -16.48
N GLU A 33 0.05 -10.57 -17.10
CA GLU A 33 -1.40 -10.84 -17.26
C GLU A 33 -1.90 -11.91 -16.28
N ASP A 34 -1.01 -12.61 -15.58
CA ASP A 34 -1.35 -13.71 -14.69
C ASP A 34 -1.80 -13.20 -13.30
N ARG A 35 -3.11 -13.15 -13.13
CA ARG A 35 -3.74 -12.72 -11.87
C ARG A 35 -3.67 -13.76 -10.75
N SER A 36 -3.32 -15.01 -11.06
CA SER A 36 -3.26 -16.10 -10.07
C SER A 36 -2.19 -15.86 -8.99
N TRP A 37 -1.19 -15.04 -9.29
CA TRP A 37 -0.20 -14.58 -8.31
C TRP A 37 -0.80 -13.85 -7.12
N ALA A 38 -2.01 -13.30 -7.24
CA ALA A 38 -2.69 -12.67 -6.12
C ALA A 38 -2.90 -13.65 -4.95
N ASP A 39 -3.25 -14.91 -5.23
CA ASP A 39 -3.45 -15.94 -4.20
C ASP A 39 -2.13 -16.33 -3.51
N VAL A 40 -1.03 -16.37 -4.26
CA VAL A 40 0.31 -16.65 -3.70
C VAL A 40 0.77 -15.49 -2.80
N LEU A 41 0.68 -14.26 -3.30
CA LEU A 41 1.07 -13.06 -2.55
C LEU A 41 0.16 -12.83 -1.34
N GLY A 42 -1.14 -13.11 -1.47
CA GLY A 42 -2.10 -13.09 -0.36
C GLY A 42 -1.74 -14.09 0.75
N ARG A 43 -1.31 -15.31 0.38
CA ARG A 43 -0.85 -16.32 1.34
C ARG A 43 0.42 -15.89 2.07
N ILE A 44 1.38 -15.34 1.34
CA ILE A 44 2.61 -14.80 1.93
C ILE A 44 2.28 -13.68 2.92
N LEU A 45 1.37 -12.78 2.54
CA LEU A 45 0.92 -11.69 3.41
C LEU A 45 0.29 -12.20 4.71
N VAL A 46 -0.66 -13.15 4.62
CA VAL A 46 -1.32 -13.74 5.80
C VAL A 46 -0.30 -14.45 6.70
N GLY A 47 0.59 -15.26 6.11
CA GLY A 47 1.65 -15.94 6.87
C GLY A 47 2.54 -14.96 7.63
N PHE A 48 2.92 -13.83 7.00
CA PHE A 48 3.70 -12.79 7.65
C PHE A 48 2.98 -12.11 8.81
N LEU A 49 1.68 -11.83 8.64
CA LEU A 49 0.85 -11.24 9.70
C LEU A 49 0.66 -12.21 10.87
N ASP A 50 0.41 -13.49 10.58
CA ASP A 50 0.22 -14.53 11.61
C ASP A 50 1.49 -14.79 12.42
N GLU A 51 2.65 -14.80 11.76
CA GLU A 51 3.97 -14.98 12.40
C GLU A 51 4.32 -13.83 13.34
N ARG A 52 3.79 -12.64 13.08
CA ARG A 52 4.05 -11.41 13.84
C ARG A 52 2.77 -10.79 14.40
N ARG A 53 1.85 -11.63 14.82
CA ARG A 53 0.50 -11.24 15.28
C ARG A 53 0.52 -10.10 16.30
N GLU A 54 1.41 -10.12 17.27
CA GLU A 54 1.54 -9.09 18.32
C GLU A 54 1.84 -7.70 17.75
N ASP A 55 2.55 -7.62 16.61
CA ASP A 55 2.85 -6.35 15.95
C ASP A 55 1.64 -5.80 15.18
N PHE A 56 0.74 -6.69 14.68
CA PHE A 56 -0.28 -6.32 13.71
C PHE A 56 -1.71 -6.32 14.27
N GLU A 57 -2.03 -7.08 15.32
CA GLU A 57 -3.39 -7.12 15.91
C GLU A 57 -3.84 -5.76 16.50
N ARG A 58 -2.91 -4.84 16.67
CA ARG A 58 -3.20 -3.48 17.08
C ARG A 58 -3.91 -2.64 16.01
N TYR A 59 -3.83 -3.01 14.73
CA TYR A 59 -4.45 -2.26 13.64
C TYR A 59 -5.92 -2.66 13.47
N ASP A 60 -6.78 -1.66 13.45
CA ASP A 60 -8.23 -1.84 13.35
C ASP A 60 -8.69 -2.08 11.90
N VAL A 61 -7.84 -1.72 10.93
CA VAL A 61 -8.12 -1.83 9.49
C VAL A 61 -6.82 -2.05 8.71
N ILE A 62 -6.85 -2.98 7.76
CA ILE A 62 -5.78 -3.19 6.76
C ILE A 62 -6.38 -2.86 5.39
N THR A 63 -5.90 -1.80 4.76
CA THR A 63 -6.38 -1.34 3.45
C THR A 63 -5.26 -1.31 2.41
N THR A 64 -5.61 -1.16 1.13
CA THR A 64 -4.64 -1.03 0.04
C THR A 64 -4.23 0.41 -0.21
N GLY A 65 -3.02 0.58 -0.74
CA GLY A 65 -2.64 1.79 -1.46
C GLY A 65 -3.60 2.05 -2.63
N ALA A 66 -3.75 3.32 -3.00
CA ALA A 66 -4.71 3.72 -4.02
C ALA A 66 -4.17 3.53 -5.43
N ILE A 67 -4.85 2.71 -6.23
CA ILE A 67 -4.57 2.51 -7.65
C ILE A 67 -5.71 3.09 -8.49
N TYR A 68 -5.36 3.85 -9.52
CA TYR A 68 -6.33 4.29 -10.50
C TYR A 68 -6.43 3.28 -11.65
N VAL A 69 -7.65 2.81 -11.90
CA VAL A 69 -8.02 1.98 -13.05
C VAL A 69 -9.08 2.73 -13.87
N GLY A 70 -8.77 3.02 -15.11
CA GLY A 70 -9.68 3.81 -15.97
C GLY A 70 -8.96 4.36 -17.21
N PRO A 71 -9.54 5.32 -17.92
CA PRO A 71 -8.93 5.91 -19.11
C PRO A 71 -7.53 6.48 -18.82
N ARG A 72 -6.56 6.13 -19.65
CA ARG A 72 -5.14 6.51 -19.50
C ARG A 72 -4.47 5.98 -18.23
N ALA A 73 -5.08 5.01 -17.53
CA ALA A 73 -4.45 4.35 -16.40
C ALA A 73 -3.17 3.62 -16.81
N GLN A 74 -2.18 3.61 -15.91
CA GLN A 74 -0.94 2.85 -16.10
C GLN A 74 -1.12 1.35 -15.78
N ARG A 75 -2.25 0.98 -15.20
CA ARG A 75 -2.58 -0.38 -14.76
C ARG A 75 -3.91 -0.80 -15.35
N LEU A 76 -3.97 -2.06 -15.78
CA LEU A 76 -5.18 -2.67 -16.32
C LEU A 76 -6.19 -3.07 -15.24
N TRP A 77 -5.69 -3.31 -14.01
CA TRP A 77 -6.49 -3.70 -12.85
C TRP A 77 -5.87 -3.19 -11.55
N ASP A 78 -6.68 -3.20 -10.48
CA ASP A 78 -6.20 -2.96 -9.12
C ASP A 78 -5.59 -4.24 -8.55
N TYR A 79 -4.30 -4.41 -8.79
CA TYR A 79 -3.54 -5.59 -8.37
C TYR A 79 -3.34 -5.66 -6.85
N LEU A 80 -3.35 -4.54 -6.14
CA LEU A 80 -3.25 -4.53 -4.67
C LEU A 80 -4.54 -5.04 -4.04
N SER A 81 -5.69 -4.58 -4.52
CA SER A 81 -6.99 -5.08 -4.03
C SER A 81 -7.15 -6.57 -4.28
N LEU A 82 -6.69 -7.10 -5.42
CA LEU A 82 -6.72 -8.55 -5.67
C LEU A 82 -5.88 -9.35 -4.66
N ILE A 83 -4.69 -8.86 -4.29
CA ILE A 83 -3.87 -9.50 -3.24
C ILE A 83 -4.60 -9.46 -1.90
N LEU A 84 -5.17 -8.30 -1.53
CA LEU A 84 -5.83 -8.16 -0.24
C LEU A 84 -7.13 -8.96 -0.15
N ASP A 85 -7.89 -9.09 -1.26
CA ASP A 85 -9.07 -9.95 -1.36
C ASP A 85 -8.68 -11.44 -1.23
N ALA A 86 -7.57 -11.85 -1.82
CA ALA A 86 -7.01 -13.19 -1.67
C ALA A 86 -6.57 -13.46 -0.22
N ALA A 87 -5.91 -12.48 0.40
CA ALA A 87 -5.54 -12.55 1.82
C ALA A 87 -6.76 -12.65 2.72
N ALA A 88 -7.82 -11.89 2.46
CA ALA A 88 -9.07 -11.94 3.24
C ALA A 88 -9.76 -13.32 3.18
N ARG A 89 -9.70 -14.00 2.04
CA ARG A 89 -10.21 -15.38 1.92
C ARG A 89 -9.39 -16.39 2.72
N GLN A 90 -8.07 -16.17 2.83
CA GLN A 90 -7.13 -17.10 3.48
C GLN A 90 -6.95 -16.83 4.98
N GLY A 91 -7.08 -15.57 5.40
CA GLY A 91 -6.95 -15.12 6.79
C GLY A 91 -8.12 -14.22 7.21
N PRO A 92 -9.37 -14.75 7.28
CA PRO A 92 -10.57 -13.93 7.53
C PRO A 92 -10.63 -13.33 8.93
N HIS A 93 -9.71 -13.68 9.82
CA HIS A 93 -9.55 -13.09 11.14
C HIS A 93 -8.82 -11.74 11.14
N TRP A 94 -8.15 -11.37 10.03
CA TRP A 94 -7.54 -10.08 9.87
C TRP A 94 -8.53 -9.03 9.33
N PRO A 95 -8.46 -7.78 9.77
CA PRO A 95 -9.43 -6.74 9.41
C PRO A 95 -9.16 -6.15 8.01
N PHE A 96 -9.11 -7.00 6.99
CA PHE A 96 -8.90 -6.57 5.62
C PHE A 96 -10.09 -5.78 5.08
N ALA A 97 -9.80 -4.62 4.52
CA ALA A 97 -10.78 -3.73 3.91
C ALA A 97 -10.14 -2.98 2.71
N PRO A 98 -9.98 -3.61 1.55
CA PRO A 98 -9.36 -2.97 0.39
C PRO A 98 -10.16 -1.75 -0.08
N GLY A 99 -9.48 -0.82 -0.74
CA GLY A 99 -10.12 0.29 -1.44
C GLY A 99 -10.70 1.41 -0.56
N LEU A 100 -10.23 1.58 0.68
CA LEU A 100 -10.67 2.72 1.52
C LEU A 100 -10.08 4.06 1.07
N ILE A 101 -9.01 4.03 0.30
CA ILE A 101 -8.41 5.19 -0.34
C ILE A 101 -8.73 5.12 -1.83
N ALA A 102 -9.37 6.15 -2.36
CA ALA A 102 -9.65 6.27 -3.79
C ALA A 102 -8.66 7.21 -4.47
N LYS A 103 -8.37 6.91 -5.74
CA LYS A 103 -7.60 7.77 -6.64
C LYS A 103 -8.46 8.12 -7.84
N SER A 104 -8.76 9.39 -8.03
CA SER A 104 -9.73 9.88 -9.01
C SER A 104 -9.21 9.96 -10.45
N GLY A 105 -7.89 9.86 -10.65
CA GLY A 105 -7.29 9.98 -11.98
C GLY A 105 -5.86 9.47 -12.07
N PRO A 106 -5.32 9.37 -13.30
CA PRO A 106 -3.92 8.99 -13.50
C PRO A 106 -2.98 10.08 -12.97
N THR A 107 -1.80 9.67 -12.54
CA THR A 107 -0.69 10.57 -12.18
C THR A 107 0.53 10.20 -13.02
N ALA A 108 1.51 11.07 -13.12
CA ALA A 108 2.77 10.78 -13.79
C ALA A 108 3.47 9.55 -13.17
N ARG A 109 4.29 8.88 -13.96
CA ARG A 109 5.03 7.67 -13.52
C ARG A 109 6.16 8.05 -12.59
N PHE A 110 6.34 7.22 -11.55
CA PHE A 110 7.47 7.35 -10.62
C PHE A 110 8.72 6.59 -11.08
N LEU A 111 8.55 5.64 -12.01
CA LEU A 111 9.67 4.84 -12.51
C LEU A 111 10.57 5.64 -13.46
N GLY A 112 11.89 5.55 -13.26
CA GLY A 112 12.88 6.17 -14.15
C GLY A 112 13.12 7.67 -13.95
N ILE A 113 12.58 8.27 -12.89
CA ILE A 113 12.76 9.70 -12.58
C ILE A 113 13.45 9.90 -11.23
N SER A 114 14.00 11.09 -11.00
CA SER A 114 14.73 11.43 -9.77
C SER A 114 13.83 11.46 -8.54
N PRO A 115 14.36 11.26 -7.31
CA PRO A 115 13.60 11.37 -6.07
C PRO A 115 12.87 12.73 -5.95
N GLN A 116 13.49 13.83 -6.33
CA GLN A 116 12.88 15.15 -6.28
C GLN A 116 11.69 15.29 -7.25
N ALA A 117 11.78 14.66 -8.43
CA ALA A 117 10.66 14.63 -9.37
C ALA A 117 9.50 13.77 -8.82
N ARG A 118 9.79 12.63 -8.19
CA ARG A 118 8.77 11.79 -7.52
C ARG A 118 8.08 12.53 -6.39
N GLN A 119 8.83 13.25 -5.58
CA GLN A 119 8.28 14.07 -4.50
C GLN A 119 7.30 15.12 -5.06
N ARG A 120 7.69 15.87 -6.11
CA ARG A 120 6.79 16.87 -6.73
C ARG A 120 5.50 16.25 -7.26
N ILE A 121 5.57 15.08 -7.91
CA ILE A 121 4.38 14.37 -8.38
C ILE A 121 3.51 13.93 -7.21
N ALA A 122 4.10 13.41 -6.14
CA ALA A 122 3.36 12.98 -4.96
C ALA A 122 2.66 14.14 -4.28
N GLU A 123 3.37 15.24 -4.01
CA GLU A 123 2.83 16.41 -3.31
C GLU A 123 1.86 17.24 -4.19
N GLY A 124 1.94 17.13 -5.51
CA GLY A 124 1.04 17.76 -6.45
C GLY A 124 -0.08 16.83 -6.93
N GLU A 125 0.18 16.13 -8.03
CA GLU A 125 -0.82 15.33 -8.75
C GLU A 125 -1.43 14.22 -7.89
N LEU A 126 -0.61 13.45 -7.16
CA LEU A 126 -1.11 12.34 -6.35
C LEU A 126 -1.95 12.86 -5.19
N ARG A 127 -1.45 13.87 -4.45
CA ARG A 127 -2.20 14.51 -3.36
C ARG A 127 -3.58 15.00 -3.81
N ALA A 128 -3.66 15.66 -4.96
CA ALA A 128 -4.93 16.17 -5.50
C ALA A 128 -5.89 15.05 -5.94
N ALA A 129 -5.36 13.88 -6.33
CA ALA A 129 -6.15 12.76 -6.80
C ALA A 129 -6.65 11.84 -5.67
N LEU A 130 -6.06 11.90 -4.46
CA LEU A 130 -6.42 11.02 -3.36
C LEU A 130 -7.62 11.53 -2.56
N SER A 131 -8.49 10.60 -2.17
CA SER A 131 -9.61 10.85 -1.27
C SER A 131 -9.96 9.62 -0.45
N VAL A 132 -10.75 9.81 0.62
CA VAL A 132 -11.36 8.74 1.42
C VAL A 132 -12.87 8.84 1.24
N PRO A 133 -13.48 8.01 0.37
CA PRO A 133 -14.91 8.12 0.03
C PRO A 133 -15.86 7.85 1.21
N ALA A 134 -15.43 7.03 2.18
CA ALA A 134 -16.23 6.65 3.34
C ALA A 134 -15.46 6.90 4.65
N PRO A 135 -15.30 8.16 5.10
CA PRO A 135 -14.50 8.51 6.28
C PRO A 135 -14.98 7.80 7.57
N ALA A 136 -16.28 7.57 7.70
CA ALA A 136 -16.86 6.85 8.85
C ALA A 136 -16.25 5.45 9.08
N ARG A 137 -15.67 4.84 8.07
CA ARG A 137 -15.01 3.52 8.19
C ARG A 137 -13.63 3.60 8.83
N ILE A 138 -13.03 4.79 8.94
CA ILE A 138 -11.65 4.98 9.43
C ILE A 138 -11.53 5.96 10.59
N VAL A 139 -12.56 6.74 10.90
CA VAL A 139 -12.55 7.66 12.04
C VAL A 139 -12.24 6.90 13.33
N GLY A 140 -11.24 7.36 14.08
CA GLY A 140 -10.79 6.76 15.32
C GLY A 140 -9.98 5.47 15.17
N ARG A 141 -9.71 5.01 13.94
CA ARG A 141 -9.03 3.74 13.64
C ARG A 141 -7.52 3.89 13.47
N ARG A 142 -6.80 2.85 13.83
CA ARG A 142 -5.39 2.65 13.48
C ARG A 142 -5.35 1.87 12.16
N VAL A 143 -4.83 2.49 11.11
CA VAL A 143 -4.89 1.98 9.74
C VAL A 143 -3.52 1.47 9.29
N LEU A 144 -3.48 0.25 8.76
CA LEU A 144 -2.32 -0.31 8.09
C LEU A 144 -2.55 -0.25 6.57
N VAL A 145 -1.70 0.48 5.85
CA VAL A 145 -1.78 0.61 4.39
C VAL A 145 -0.84 -0.39 3.73
N PHE A 146 -1.42 -1.34 3.01
CA PHE A 146 -0.69 -2.32 2.22
C PHE A 146 -0.34 -1.74 0.84
N ASP A 147 0.94 -1.81 0.47
CA ASP A 147 1.45 -1.44 -0.86
C ASP A 147 2.45 -2.50 -1.34
N ASP A 148 2.83 -2.48 -2.62
CA ASP A 148 3.75 -3.47 -3.17
C ASP A 148 5.21 -3.19 -2.80
N VAL A 149 5.68 -1.97 -3.01
CA VAL A 149 7.09 -1.59 -2.91
C VAL A 149 7.26 -0.26 -2.17
N TYR A 150 8.11 -0.29 -1.16
CA TYR A 150 8.61 0.95 -0.56
C TYR A 150 9.90 1.40 -1.24
N SER A 151 9.95 2.65 -1.67
CA SER A 151 11.19 3.32 -2.06
C SER A 151 11.47 4.50 -1.15
N GLU A 152 11.14 5.71 -1.55
CA GLU A 152 11.31 6.91 -0.73
C GLU A 152 10.09 7.22 0.16
N GLY A 153 8.99 6.48 0.02
CA GLY A 153 7.79 6.63 0.83
C GLY A 153 6.83 7.75 0.42
N PHE A 154 7.12 8.51 -0.63
CA PHE A 154 6.28 9.66 -1.01
C PHE A 154 4.81 9.32 -1.25
N SER A 155 4.52 8.20 -1.94
CA SER A 155 3.13 7.75 -2.17
C SER A 155 2.44 7.41 -0.85
N LEU A 156 3.10 6.63 0.00
CA LEU A 156 2.56 6.21 1.28
C LEU A 156 2.31 7.41 2.21
N ARG A 157 3.20 8.40 2.17
CA ARG A 157 3.05 9.65 2.91
C ARG A 157 1.77 10.40 2.54
N GLU A 158 1.47 10.52 1.24
CA GLU A 158 0.24 11.19 0.80
C GLU A 158 -1.02 10.38 1.13
N MET A 159 -0.95 9.04 1.07
CA MET A 159 -2.03 8.18 1.52
C MET A 159 -2.26 8.29 3.04
N ALA A 160 -1.19 8.32 3.83
CA ALA A 160 -1.28 8.52 5.27
C ALA A 160 -1.87 9.89 5.61
N ARG A 161 -1.45 10.94 4.89
CA ARG A 161 -1.96 12.31 5.08
C ARG A 161 -3.48 12.37 4.87
N VAL A 162 -4.00 11.76 3.81
CA VAL A 162 -5.45 11.79 3.53
C VAL A 162 -6.24 10.96 4.53
N LEU A 163 -5.69 9.83 5.01
CA LEU A 163 -6.32 9.01 6.05
C LEU A 163 -6.38 9.73 7.40
N LEU A 164 -5.29 10.37 7.83
CA LEU A 164 -5.25 11.18 9.06
C LEU A 164 -6.22 12.37 8.97
N ALA A 165 -6.26 13.06 7.83
CA ALA A 165 -7.22 14.14 7.59
C ALA A 165 -8.68 13.66 7.62
N ALA A 166 -8.93 12.39 7.28
CA ALA A 166 -10.26 11.76 7.36
C ALA A 166 -10.57 11.17 8.75
N GLY A 167 -9.68 11.33 9.74
CA GLY A 167 -9.93 10.98 11.14
C GLY A 167 -9.28 9.68 11.62
N ALA A 168 -8.38 9.06 10.86
CA ALA A 168 -7.54 7.98 11.39
C ALA A 168 -6.68 8.49 12.55
N THR A 169 -6.45 7.66 13.57
CA THR A 169 -5.61 8.01 14.73
C THR A 169 -4.14 7.66 14.55
N GLU A 170 -3.87 6.67 13.73
CA GLU A 170 -2.51 6.23 13.39
C GLU A 170 -2.53 5.63 11.98
N VAL A 171 -1.47 5.85 11.22
CA VAL A 171 -1.25 5.18 9.94
C VAL A 171 0.14 4.56 9.92
N ALA A 172 0.22 3.31 9.48
CA ALA A 172 1.47 2.61 9.20
C ALA A 172 1.44 1.97 7.81
N GLY A 173 2.61 1.66 7.27
CA GLY A 173 2.75 0.98 6.00
C GLY A 173 3.13 -0.48 6.16
N LEU A 174 2.63 -1.32 5.26
CA LEU A 174 3.02 -2.71 5.06
C LEU A 174 3.32 -2.92 3.59
N VAL A 175 4.52 -3.37 3.26
CA VAL A 175 4.95 -3.54 1.87
C VAL A 175 5.53 -4.93 1.64
N LEU A 176 5.36 -5.47 0.44
CA LEU A 176 5.94 -6.77 0.08
C LEU A 176 7.46 -6.69 0.06
N THR A 177 8.02 -5.62 -0.50
CA THR A 177 9.47 -5.45 -0.57
C THR A 177 9.88 -3.98 -0.50
N ARG A 178 11.18 -3.76 -0.23
CA ARG A 178 11.79 -2.43 -0.26
C ARG A 178 12.79 -2.35 -1.39
N ARG A 179 12.82 -1.22 -2.08
CA ARG A 179 13.93 -0.93 -2.98
C ARG A 179 15.19 -0.72 -2.15
N LYS A 180 16.29 -1.42 -2.49
CA LYS A 180 17.60 -1.08 -1.90
C LYS A 180 17.86 0.39 -2.19
N GLY A 181 18.10 1.17 -1.15
CA GLY A 181 18.37 2.59 -1.26
C GLY A 181 19.51 2.85 -2.23
N GLY A 182 19.33 3.82 -3.09
CA GLY A 182 20.45 4.43 -3.76
C GLY A 182 21.19 5.30 -2.77
#